data_38ded12d22829961d3d1756fdd95e1ab
#
_entry.id   38ded12d22829961d3d1756fdd95e1ab
#
_cell.length_a   1.000
_cell.length_b   1.000
_cell.length_c   1.000
_cell.angle_alpha   90.00
_cell.angle_beta   90.00
_cell.angle_gamma   90.00
#
_symmetry.space_group_name_H-M   'P 1'
#
loop_
_entity.id
_entity.type
_entity.pdbx_description
1 polymer ?
#
loop_
_entity_poly.entity_id
_entity_poly.type
_entity_poly.pdbx_seq_one_letter_code
_entity_poly.pdbx_strand_id
1 'polypeptide(L)'
;RMIDERQIGDIVQLAPAIDYVSALEEMLTVDGLLILQAANCNAQVPAKIYEYFRAGRPIVALTDAEGDTAQTLRRAGTSLIAPLDSVAGIAAVLREFVQRTDSHQWRPMSAEAVREFSREHRTEEIAAIFEGLRR
;
A
#
# COMPACT_ATOMS: atom_id res chain seq x y z
N ARG A 1 4.46 4.39 24.88
CA ARG A 1 5.72 3.88 25.49
C ARG A 1 6.89 4.05 24.52
N MET A 2 6.95 3.35 23.36
CA MET A 2 8.09 3.46 22.42
C MET A 2 8.23 4.85 21.80
N ILE A 3 7.12 5.54 21.52
CA ILE A 3 7.07 6.92 21.02
C ILE A 3 7.71 7.87 22.06
N ASP A 4 7.36 7.71 23.33
CA ASP A 4 7.89 8.55 24.42
C ASP A 4 9.37 8.26 24.68
N GLU A 5 9.76 6.99 24.71
CA GLU A 5 11.15 6.55 24.85
C GLU A 5 12.07 7.08 23.74
N ARG A 6 11.53 7.27 22.52
CA ARG A 6 12.24 7.77 21.36
C ARG A 6 12.05 9.28 21.15
N GLN A 7 11.23 9.93 21.96
CA GLN A 7 10.92 11.36 21.85
C GLN A 7 10.46 11.78 20.44
N ILE A 8 9.57 10.98 19.84
CA ILE A 8 9.05 11.19 18.47
C ILE A 8 7.56 11.50 18.45
N GLY A 9 6.98 11.94 19.56
CA GLY A 9 5.54 12.25 19.68
C GLY A 9 5.07 13.43 18.85
N ASP A 10 5.97 14.28 18.40
CA ASP A 10 5.76 15.37 17.44
C ASP A 10 5.63 14.87 15.99
N ILE A 11 6.14 13.66 15.70
CA ILE A 11 6.15 13.05 14.36
C ILE A 11 5.14 11.90 14.29
N VAL A 12 5.02 11.10 15.36
CA VAL A 12 4.19 9.89 15.40
C VAL A 12 3.08 10.04 16.41
N GLN A 13 1.84 9.97 15.96
CA GLN A 13 0.65 10.03 16.80
C GLN A 13 -0.13 8.72 16.73
N LEU A 14 -0.60 8.23 17.89
CA LEU A 14 -1.50 7.10 17.97
C LEU A 14 -2.94 7.65 18.04
N ALA A 15 -3.70 7.42 17.00
CA ALA A 15 -5.11 7.75 16.97
C ALA A 15 -5.95 6.60 17.58
N PRO A 16 -7.10 6.90 18.21
CA PRO A 16 -8.05 5.87 18.63
C PRO A 16 -8.62 5.12 17.43
N ALA A 17 -9.18 3.94 17.67
CA ALA A 17 -9.91 3.22 16.64
C ALA A 17 -11.13 4.02 16.18
N ILE A 18 -11.34 4.08 14.87
CA ILE A 18 -12.48 4.72 14.23
C ILE A 18 -13.32 3.68 13.50
N ASP A 19 -14.54 4.01 13.14
CA ASP A 19 -15.39 3.15 12.33
C ASP A 19 -14.89 3.02 10.89
N TYR A 20 -15.41 2.03 10.16
CA TYR A 20 -14.92 1.70 8.81
C TYR A 20 -15.11 2.84 7.79
N VAL A 21 -16.24 3.56 7.87
CA VAL A 21 -16.53 4.66 6.94
C VAL A 21 -15.57 5.81 7.17
N SER A 22 -15.38 6.20 8.43
CA SER A 22 -14.40 7.22 8.81
C SER A 22 -12.97 6.85 8.41
N ALA A 23 -12.60 5.57 8.53
CA ALA A 23 -11.29 5.08 8.06
C ALA A 23 -11.12 5.22 6.55
N LEU A 24 -12.17 4.94 5.75
CA LEU A 24 -12.13 5.16 4.30
C LEU A 24 -12.01 6.65 3.95
N GLU A 25 -12.75 7.51 4.63
CA GLU A 25 -12.66 8.96 4.44
C GLU A 25 -11.24 9.48 4.75
N GLU A 26 -10.64 9.00 5.84
CA GLU A 26 -9.27 9.36 6.19
C GLU A 26 -8.27 8.92 5.13
N MET A 27 -8.40 7.69 4.59
CA MET A 27 -7.55 7.21 3.48
C MET A 27 -7.62 8.12 2.24
N LEU A 28 -8.75 8.78 2.01
CA LEU A 28 -8.93 9.70 0.87
C LEU A 28 -8.32 11.09 1.10
N THR A 29 -7.97 11.44 2.33
CA THR A 29 -7.53 12.79 2.71
C THR A 29 -6.06 12.88 3.07
N VAL A 30 -5.44 11.78 3.47
CA VAL A 30 -4.01 11.74 3.83
C VAL A 30 -3.07 11.90 2.63
N ASP A 31 -1.86 12.35 2.87
CA ASP A 31 -0.83 12.51 1.82
C ASP A 31 -0.23 11.17 1.35
N GLY A 32 -0.33 10.12 2.14
CA GLY A 32 0.15 8.79 1.79
C GLY A 32 -0.31 7.71 2.74
N LEU A 33 -0.21 6.47 2.29
CA LEU A 33 -0.65 5.26 2.98
C LEU A 33 0.53 4.33 3.23
N LEU A 34 0.55 3.66 4.37
CA LEU A 34 1.65 2.80 4.78
C LEU A 34 1.23 1.34 4.86
N ILE A 35 2.00 0.46 4.23
CA ILE A 35 1.92 -0.99 4.38
C ILE A 35 3.08 -1.47 5.24
N LEU A 36 2.77 -2.23 6.27
CA LEU A 36 3.74 -2.93 7.11
C LEU A 36 3.49 -4.43 6.98
N GLN A 37 4.48 -5.18 6.51
CA GLN A 37 4.37 -6.63 6.38
C GLN A 37 5.69 -7.31 6.71
N ALA A 38 5.66 -8.22 7.67
CA ALA A 38 6.83 -9.01 8.05
C ALA A 38 7.15 -10.10 7.01
N ALA A 39 8.41 -10.49 6.91
CA ALA A 39 8.90 -11.45 5.91
C ALA A 39 8.26 -12.86 6.01
N ASN A 40 7.73 -13.24 7.16
CA ASN A 40 6.98 -14.50 7.31
C ASN A 40 5.61 -14.51 6.60
N CYS A 41 5.20 -13.38 6.02
CA CYS A 41 3.95 -13.23 5.26
C CYS A 41 4.20 -12.99 3.76
N ASN A 42 5.37 -13.35 3.23
CA ASN A 42 5.76 -13.04 1.84
C ASN A 42 4.83 -13.61 0.76
N ALA A 43 4.18 -14.75 1.02
CA ALA A 43 3.20 -15.37 0.12
C ALA A 43 1.77 -14.85 0.31
N GLN A 44 1.60 -13.69 0.91
CA GLN A 44 0.29 -13.06 1.15
C GLN A 44 0.27 -11.63 0.64
N VAL A 45 -0.87 -11.23 0.10
CA VAL A 45 -1.15 -9.83 -0.25
C VAL A 45 -2.24 -9.32 0.70
N PRO A 46 -1.95 -8.32 1.56
CA PRO A 46 -2.95 -7.76 2.48
C PRO A 46 -4.13 -7.17 1.71
N ALA A 47 -5.36 -7.51 2.12
CA ALA A 47 -6.58 -7.04 1.45
C ALA A 47 -6.69 -5.50 1.38
N LYS A 48 -6.17 -4.79 2.37
CA LYS A 48 -6.14 -3.31 2.41
C LYS A 48 -5.41 -2.66 1.21
N ILE A 49 -4.50 -3.36 0.55
CA ILE A 49 -3.82 -2.86 -0.65
C ILE A 49 -4.82 -2.46 -1.73
N TYR A 50 -5.88 -3.23 -1.93
CA TYR A 50 -6.89 -2.95 -2.94
C TYR A 50 -7.74 -1.72 -2.59
N GLU A 51 -7.97 -1.46 -1.30
CA GLU A 51 -8.59 -0.22 -0.82
C GLU A 51 -7.64 0.97 -1.06
N TYR A 52 -6.35 0.81 -0.81
CA TYR A 52 -5.32 1.82 -1.05
C TYR A 52 -5.18 2.18 -2.52
N PHE A 53 -5.26 1.20 -3.43
CA PHE A 53 -5.29 1.47 -4.86
C PHE A 53 -6.49 2.33 -5.26
N ARG A 54 -7.67 2.05 -4.69
CA ARG A 54 -8.88 2.84 -4.93
C ARG A 54 -8.82 4.23 -4.31
N ALA A 55 -8.15 4.38 -3.17
CA ALA A 55 -7.95 5.69 -2.55
C ALA A 55 -7.05 6.61 -3.40
N GLY A 56 -6.21 6.04 -4.27
CA GLY A 56 -5.36 6.77 -5.21
C GLY A 56 -4.28 7.60 -4.53
N ARG A 57 -3.95 7.30 -3.27
CA ARG A 57 -2.89 7.98 -2.55
C ARG A 57 -1.55 7.25 -2.72
N PRO A 58 -0.43 7.96 -2.61
CA PRO A 58 0.89 7.35 -2.59
C PRO A 58 0.97 6.24 -1.54
N ILE A 59 1.62 5.12 -1.88
CA ILE A 59 1.80 4.01 -0.96
C ILE A 59 3.28 3.84 -0.67
N VAL A 60 3.65 3.83 0.61
CA VAL A 60 4.96 3.39 1.09
C VAL A 60 4.77 1.99 1.66
N ALA A 61 5.60 1.03 1.26
CA ALA A 61 5.52 -0.33 1.74
C ALA A 61 6.83 -0.77 2.40
N LEU A 62 6.74 -1.16 3.65
CA LEU A 62 7.81 -1.78 4.39
C LEU A 62 7.56 -3.29 4.41
N THR A 63 8.13 -4.00 3.43
CA THR A 63 7.93 -5.43 3.17
C THR A 63 9.14 -6.01 2.45
N ASP A 64 9.22 -7.33 2.39
CA ASP A 64 10.22 -8.02 1.59
C ASP A 64 10.09 -7.64 0.11
N ALA A 65 11.20 -7.29 -0.52
CA ALA A 65 11.23 -6.85 -1.90
C ALA A 65 10.84 -7.95 -2.91
N GLU A 66 11.03 -9.21 -2.55
CA GLU A 66 10.71 -10.37 -3.40
C GLU A 66 9.35 -10.99 -3.08
N GLY A 67 8.66 -10.52 -2.04
CA GLY A 67 7.35 -11.02 -1.64
C GLY A 67 6.22 -10.59 -2.59
N ASP A 68 5.10 -11.32 -2.56
CA ASP A 68 3.92 -11.10 -3.41
C ASP A 68 3.33 -9.70 -3.25
N THR A 69 3.41 -9.14 -2.04
CA THR A 69 3.00 -7.76 -1.76
C THR A 69 3.81 -6.75 -2.56
N ALA A 70 5.15 -6.88 -2.54
CA ALA A 70 6.03 -5.99 -3.30
C ALA A 70 5.82 -6.13 -4.80
N GLN A 71 5.65 -7.35 -5.31
CA GLN A 71 5.36 -7.61 -6.72
C GLN A 71 4.02 -6.97 -7.14
N THR A 72 2.98 -7.13 -6.32
CA THR A 72 1.66 -6.52 -6.56
C THR A 72 1.74 -4.99 -6.62
N LEU A 73 2.47 -4.39 -5.69
CA LEU A 73 2.69 -2.94 -5.65
C LEU A 73 3.45 -2.43 -6.87
N ARG A 74 4.51 -3.14 -7.30
CA ARG A 74 5.26 -2.77 -8.52
C ARG A 74 4.39 -2.83 -9.76
N ARG A 75 3.55 -3.86 -9.90
CA ARG A 75 2.57 -3.96 -11.00
C ARG A 75 1.58 -2.78 -10.99
N ALA A 76 1.26 -2.28 -9.81
CA ALA A 76 0.44 -1.10 -9.61
C ALA A 76 1.20 0.24 -9.76
N GLY A 77 2.48 0.19 -10.12
CA GLY A 77 3.31 1.39 -10.33
C GLY A 77 3.91 1.99 -9.05
N THR A 78 3.79 1.31 -7.90
CA THR A 78 4.39 1.76 -6.63
C THR A 78 5.85 1.36 -6.56
N SER A 79 6.74 2.33 -6.29
CA SER A 79 8.19 2.12 -6.19
C SER A 79 8.77 2.32 -4.79
N LEU A 80 8.00 2.86 -3.85
CA LEU A 80 8.45 3.15 -2.48
C LEU A 80 8.37 1.91 -1.60
N ILE A 81 9.29 0.99 -1.81
CA ILE A 81 9.34 -0.31 -1.13
C ILE A 81 10.70 -0.45 -0.43
N ALA A 82 10.70 -0.81 0.84
CA ALA A 82 11.89 -1.13 1.60
C ALA A 82 11.66 -2.34 2.51
N PRO A 83 12.69 -3.14 2.83
CA PRO A 83 12.58 -4.18 3.84
C PRO A 83 12.25 -3.59 5.22
N LEU A 84 11.34 -4.24 5.95
CA LEU A 84 10.85 -3.78 7.25
C LEU A 84 11.95 -3.72 8.32
N ASP A 85 13.01 -4.49 8.17
CA ASP A 85 14.17 -4.56 9.06
C ASP A 85 15.35 -3.66 8.61
N SER A 86 15.23 -2.95 7.49
CA SER A 86 16.26 -2.07 6.97
C SER A 86 16.04 -0.60 7.34
N VAL A 87 16.64 -0.15 8.44
CA VAL A 87 16.56 1.26 8.88
C VAL A 87 17.00 2.23 7.76
N ALA A 88 18.09 1.92 7.07
CA ALA A 88 18.59 2.75 5.96
C ALA A 88 17.60 2.76 4.78
N GLY A 89 17.05 1.60 4.42
CA GLY A 89 16.04 1.48 3.37
C GLY A 89 14.77 2.25 3.71
N ILE A 90 14.26 2.10 4.93
CA ILE A 90 13.09 2.83 5.43
C ILE A 90 13.34 4.34 5.35
N ALA A 91 14.48 4.82 5.85
CA ALA A 91 14.82 6.23 5.80
C ALA A 91 14.92 6.77 4.37
N ALA A 92 15.42 5.96 3.43
CA ALA A 92 15.51 6.34 2.01
C ALA A 92 14.13 6.50 1.37
N VAL A 93 13.24 5.51 1.51
CA VAL A 93 11.89 5.58 0.90
C VAL A 93 11.02 6.65 1.53
N LEU A 94 11.17 6.93 2.83
CA LEU A 94 10.44 8.02 3.50
C LEU A 94 10.91 9.40 3.01
N ARG A 95 12.22 9.60 2.84
CA ARG A 95 12.74 10.86 2.24
C ARG A 95 12.23 11.04 0.82
N GLU A 96 12.27 10.00 0.01
CA GLU A 96 11.75 10.04 -1.36
C GLU A 96 10.26 10.33 -1.38
N PHE A 97 9.48 9.73 -0.48
CA PHE A 97 8.06 10.04 -0.32
C PHE A 97 7.83 11.54 -0.04
N VAL A 98 8.50 12.10 0.95
CA VAL A 98 8.38 13.53 1.30
C VAL A 98 8.77 14.42 0.10
N GLN A 99 9.90 14.16 -0.53
CA GLN A 99 10.37 14.94 -1.69
C GLN A 99 9.37 14.92 -2.84
N ARG A 100 8.78 13.77 -3.15
CA ARG A 100 7.77 13.64 -4.22
C ARG A 100 6.45 14.31 -3.86
N THR A 101 6.07 14.29 -2.58
CA THR A 101 4.87 14.97 -2.07
C THR A 101 5.04 16.49 -2.18
N ASP A 102 6.15 17.03 -1.71
CA ASP A 102 6.45 18.46 -1.76
C ASP A 102 6.53 18.99 -3.21
N SER A 103 7.03 18.18 -4.12
CA SER A 103 7.15 18.53 -5.54
C SER A 103 5.89 18.26 -6.37
N HIS A 104 4.80 17.79 -5.76
CA HIS A 104 3.54 17.43 -6.43
C HIS A 104 3.73 16.42 -7.59
N GLN A 105 4.70 15.53 -7.46
CA GLN A 105 5.04 14.54 -8.51
C GLN A 105 4.20 13.26 -8.45
N TRP A 106 3.32 13.14 -7.49
CA TRP A 106 2.45 11.97 -7.39
C TRP A 106 1.35 12.01 -8.46
N ARG A 107 1.20 10.86 -9.10
CA ARG A 107 0.06 10.60 -9.97
C ARG A 107 -0.72 9.43 -9.41
N PRO A 108 -2.03 9.54 -9.21
CA PRO A 108 -2.86 8.41 -8.83
C PRO A 108 -2.82 7.35 -9.95
N MET A 109 -3.08 6.10 -9.59
CA MET A 109 -3.30 5.04 -10.57
C MET A 109 -4.43 5.44 -11.51
N SER A 110 -4.31 5.07 -12.78
CA SER A 110 -5.43 5.26 -13.73
C SER A 110 -6.63 4.40 -13.30
N ALA A 111 -7.84 4.83 -13.67
CA ALA A 111 -9.04 4.05 -13.38
C ALA A 111 -8.98 2.64 -13.98
N GLU A 112 -8.34 2.48 -15.15
CA GLU A 112 -8.10 1.20 -15.78
C GLU A 112 -7.17 0.31 -14.95
N ALA A 113 -6.04 0.84 -14.48
CA ALA A 113 -5.13 0.11 -13.62
C ALA A 113 -5.77 -0.29 -12.28
N VAL A 114 -6.59 0.59 -11.68
CA VAL A 114 -7.38 0.25 -10.47
C VAL A 114 -8.37 -0.87 -10.75
N ARG A 115 -9.02 -0.88 -11.93
CA ARG A 115 -9.97 -1.93 -12.33
C ARG A 115 -9.31 -3.31 -12.40
N GLU A 116 -8.09 -3.42 -12.92
CA GLU A 116 -7.35 -4.70 -12.99
C GLU A 116 -7.20 -5.38 -11.61
N PHE A 117 -7.17 -4.59 -10.53
CA PHE A 117 -7.11 -5.08 -9.15
C PHE A 117 -8.49 -5.21 -8.48
N SER A 118 -9.59 -4.97 -9.20
CA SER A 118 -10.94 -5.06 -8.65
C SER A 118 -11.40 -6.53 -8.49
N ARG A 119 -12.33 -6.75 -7.58
CA ARG A 119 -12.99 -8.06 -7.42
C ARG A 119 -13.76 -8.44 -8.67
N GLU A 120 -14.37 -7.47 -9.35
CA GLU A 120 -15.10 -7.67 -10.60
C GLU A 120 -14.19 -8.28 -11.66
N HIS A 121 -13.04 -7.65 -11.92
CA HIS A 121 -12.07 -8.15 -12.90
C HIS A 121 -11.55 -9.56 -12.54
N ARG A 122 -11.26 -9.82 -11.27
CA ARG A 122 -10.84 -11.14 -10.80
C ARG A 122 -11.93 -12.20 -11.01
N THR A 123 -13.19 -11.82 -10.84
CA THR A 123 -14.33 -12.72 -11.12
C THR A 123 -14.44 -13.02 -12.60
N GLU A 124 -14.23 -12.03 -13.47
CA GLU A 124 -14.20 -12.24 -14.93
C GLU A 124 -13.07 -13.19 -15.35
N GLU A 125 -11.86 -13.04 -14.79
CA GLU A 125 -10.73 -13.94 -15.04
C GLU A 125 -11.05 -15.40 -14.62
N ILE A 126 -11.63 -15.59 -13.43
CA ILE A 126 -12.03 -16.91 -12.94
C ILE A 126 -13.12 -17.52 -13.83
N ALA A 127 -14.11 -16.74 -14.22
CA ALA A 127 -15.17 -17.19 -15.12
C ALA A 127 -14.60 -17.68 -16.47
N ALA A 128 -13.67 -16.91 -17.04
CA ALA A 128 -13.01 -17.29 -18.30
C ALA A 128 -12.22 -18.61 -18.18
N ILE A 129 -11.55 -18.85 -17.03
CA ILE A 129 -10.86 -20.12 -16.77
C ILE A 129 -11.86 -21.28 -16.76
N PHE A 130 -13.00 -21.14 -16.05
CA PHE A 130 -14.03 -22.21 -16.00
C PHE A 130 -14.68 -22.46 -17.35
N GLU A 131 -14.90 -21.44 -18.16
CA GLU A 131 -15.41 -21.60 -19.52
C GLU A 131 -14.42 -22.35 -20.40
N GLY A 132 -13.11 -22.08 -20.25
CA GLY A 132 -12.05 -22.80 -20.96
C GLY A 132 -11.95 -24.30 -20.62
N LEU A 133 -12.32 -24.69 -19.39
CA LEU A 133 -12.30 -26.09 -18.93
C LEU A 133 -13.52 -26.90 -19.42
N ARG A 134 -14.55 -26.26 -19.96
CA ARG A 134 -15.76 -26.94 -20.52
C ARG A 134 -15.58 -27.41 -21.96
N ARG A 135 -14.46 -27.17 -22.58
CA ARG A 135 -14.10 -27.61 -23.93
C ARG A 135 -13.19 -28.81 -23.88
#